data_09c8f82980210718a94859fc0b76baa3
#
_entry.id   09c8f82980210718a94859fc0b76baa3
#
_cell.length_a   1.000
_cell.length_b   1.000
_cell.length_c   1.000
_cell.angle_alpha   90.00
_cell.angle_beta   90.00
_cell.angle_gamma   90.00
#
_symmetry.space_group_name_H-M   'P 1'
#
loop_
_entity.id
_entity.type
_entity.pdbx_description
1 polymer ?
#
loop_
_entity_poly.entity_id
_entity_poly.type
_entity_poly.pdbx_seq_one_letter_code
_entity_poly.pdbx_strand_id
1 'polypeptide(L)'
;RSEEVITFSTAFESEGAHTGEVRLTGDDFEDDNSYFFTVEVLPKIRVLTVNGEASDNWFDDEGHWFSLAVASAAESPFELETLTPDDVNDAALRRNDVVVLLNVGSLDNQQTSIIVDYVKNGGALLIAPGDRVNPDLFNVQFQEITPAALEERETVDDYSVIADFDRRHP
;
A
#
# COMPACT_ATOMS: atom_id res chain seq x y z
N ARG A 1 26.65 8.62 37.98
CA ARG A 1 26.34 7.63 36.96
C ARG A 1 26.44 8.34 35.62
N SER A 2 27.28 7.84 34.75
CA SER A 2 27.32 8.27 33.34
C SER A 2 26.50 7.24 32.53
N GLU A 3 25.70 7.73 31.61
CA GLU A 3 24.93 6.93 30.65
C GLU A 3 25.48 7.24 29.26
N GLU A 4 25.72 6.20 28.47
CA GLU A 4 26.17 6.34 27.10
C GLU A 4 25.21 5.54 26.20
N VAL A 5 24.74 6.16 25.11
CA VAL A 5 23.86 5.54 24.14
C VAL A 5 24.68 5.14 22.93
N ILE A 6 24.67 3.85 22.61
CA ILE A 6 25.31 3.30 21.42
C ILE A 6 24.22 2.89 20.45
N THR A 7 24.28 3.39 19.21
CA THR A 7 23.35 3.03 18.13
C THR A 7 24.09 2.18 17.11
N PHE A 8 23.51 1.06 16.74
CA PHE A 8 23.96 0.20 15.66
C PHE A 8 22.80 -0.15 14.74
N SER A 9 23.09 -0.44 13.47
CA SER A 9 22.11 -0.87 12.47
C SER A 9 22.52 -2.21 11.90
N THR A 10 21.55 -3.06 11.67
CA THR A 10 21.73 -4.34 10.98
C THR A 10 20.58 -4.56 9.99
N ALA A 11 20.84 -5.31 8.93
CA ALA A 11 19.83 -5.75 7.98
C ALA A 11 19.68 -7.28 8.08
N PHE A 12 18.45 -7.75 7.90
CA PHE A 12 18.14 -9.17 7.85
C PHE A 12 17.87 -9.57 6.39
N GLU A 13 18.50 -10.64 5.94
CA GLU A 13 18.42 -11.11 4.54
C GLU A 13 17.20 -12.02 4.29
N SER A 14 16.52 -12.47 5.34
CA SER A 14 15.37 -13.38 5.23
C SER A 14 14.24 -12.96 6.15
N GLU A 15 13.02 -13.32 5.76
CA GLU A 15 11.81 -13.17 6.55
C GLU A 15 11.79 -14.11 7.75
N GLY A 16 10.94 -13.80 8.74
CA GLY A 16 10.71 -14.60 9.93
C GLY A 16 11.39 -14.08 11.19
N ALA A 17 11.42 -14.89 12.22
CA ALA A 17 11.94 -14.52 13.52
C ALA A 17 13.48 -14.66 13.57
N HIS A 18 14.14 -13.56 13.88
CA HIS A 18 15.59 -13.49 14.08
C HIS A 18 15.89 -13.17 15.54
N THR A 19 16.84 -13.88 16.14
CA THR A 19 17.33 -13.59 17.47
C THR A 19 18.69 -12.92 17.39
N GLY A 20 18.89 -11.91 18.23
CA GLY A 20 20.17 -11.23 18.37
C GLY A 20 20.62 -11.21 19.81
N GLU A 21 21.92 -11.02 19.99
CA GLU A 21 22.57 -10.82 21.28
C GLU A 21 23.40 -9.54 21.22
N VAL A 22 23.18 -8.67 22.19
CA VAL A 22 24.10 -7.56 22.47
C VAL A 22 24.91 -7.93 23.68
N ARG A 23 26.23 -7.94 23.56
CA ARG A 23 27.14 -8.29 24.63
C ARG A 23 28.06 -7.13 24.97
N LEU A 24 28.11 -6.81 26.25
CA LEU A 24 29.12 -5.92 26.81
C LEU A 24 30.38 -6.73 27.16
N THR A 25 31.52 -6.09 27.02
CA THR A 25 32.82 -6.68 27.41
C THR A 25 33.62 -5.67 28.19
N GLY A 26 34.36 -6.11 29.18
CA GLY A 26 35.31 -5.27 29.89
C GLY A 26 35.04 -5.04 31.38
N ASP A 27 34.08 -5.77 31.97
CA ASP A 27 33.97 -5.84 33.41
C ASP A 27 34.11 -7.30 33.93
N ASP A 28 34.16 -7.47 35.25
CA ASP A 28 34.41 -8.73 35.91
C ASP A 28 33.08 -9.49 36.21
N PHE A 29 31.90 -8.96 35.84
CA PHE A 29 30.61 -9.55 36.11
C PHE A 29 29.93 -10.00 34.82
N GLU A 30 30.14 -11.24 34.43
CA GLU A 30 29.71 -11.76 33.11
C GLU A 30 28.20 -12.04 33.04
N ASP A 31 27.49 -12.19 34.17
CA ASP A 31 26.11 -12.67 34.19
C ASP A 31 25.07 -11.63 33.66
N ASP A 32 25.40 -10.33 33.68
CA ASP A 32 24.54 -9.25 33.18
C ASP A 32 25.00 -8.63 31.87
N ASN A 33 26.06 -9.17 31.29
CA ASN A 33 26.70 -8.64 30.10
C ASN A 33 26.01 -8.99 28.78
N SER A 34 24.98 -9.84 28.79
CA SER A 34 24.29 -10.27 27.57
C SER A 34 22.82 -9.89 27.60
N TYR A 35 22.38 -9.20 26.54
CA TYR A 35 20.98 -8.89 26.29
C TYR A 35 20.51 -9.56 25.00
N PHE A 36 19.51 -10.42 25.10
CA PHE A 36 18.91 -11.10 23.96
C PHE A 36 17.64 -10.40 23.51
N PHE A 37 17.47 -10.29 22.20
CA PHE A 37 16.26 -9.75 21.60
C PHE A 37 15.80 -10.60 20.42
N THR A 38 14.52 -10.49 20.08
CA THR A 38 13.95 -11.10 18.88
C THR A 38 13.30 -10.01 18.03
N VAL A 39 13.57 -10.06 16.72
CA VAL A 39 12.95 -9.22 15.70
C VAL A 39 12.24 -10.13 14.74
N GLU A 40 11.00 -9.81 14.40
CA GLU A 40 10.25 -10.48 13.33
C GLU A 40 10.33 -9.64 12.07
N VAL A 41 10.91 -10.22 11.02
CA VAL A 41 10.99 -9.61 9.69
C VAL A 41 9.76 -10.07 8.90
N LEU A 42 8.86 -9.14 8.65
CA LEU A 42 7.63 -9.40 7.90
C LEU A 42 7.89 -9.41 6.39
N PRO A 43 7.12 -10.22 5.62
CA PRO A 43 7.16 -10.16 4.16
C PRO A 43 6.73 -8.78 3.66
N LYS A 44 7.15 -8.45 2.45
CA LYS A 44 6.66 -7.25 1.78
C LYS A 44 5.17 -7.37 1.49
N ILE A 45 4.48 -6.24 1.61
CA ILE A 45 3.09 -6.11 1.22
C ILE A 45 3.02 -6.03 -0.30
N ARG A 46 2.36 -6.99 -0.93
CA ARG A 46 2.18 -7.04 -2.38
C ARG A 46 0.98 -6.19 -2.78
N VAL A 47 1.23 -5.24 -3.66
CA VAL A 47 0.24 -4.26 -4.09
C VAL A 47 0.02 -4.39 -5.59
N LEU A 48 -1.20 -4.73 -5.98
CA LEU A 48 -1.64 -4.67 -7.37
C LEU A 48 -2.20 -3.29 -7.67
N THR A 49 -1.56 -2.56 -8.55
CA THR A 49 -2.05 -1.30 -9.09
C THR A 49 -2.75 -1.55 -10.42
N VAL A 50 -4.01 -1.19 -10.53
CA VAL A 50 -4.75 -1.14 -11.80
C VAL A 50 -4.73 0.31 -12.28
N ASN A 51 -3.94 0.57 -13.30
CA ASN A 51 -3.77 1.91 -13.87
C ASN A 51 -4.74 2.14 -15.01
N GLY A 52 -5.76 2.96 -14.77
CA GLY A 52 -6.81 3.27 -15.75
C GLY A 52 -6.38 4.18 -16.88
N GLU A 53 -5.26 4.87 -16.73
CA GLU A 53 -4.74 5.81 -17.71
C GLU A 53 -3.20 5.81 -17.76
N ALA A 54 -2.65 4.67 -18.21
CA ALA A 54 -1.21 4.60 -18.45
C ALA A 54 -0.81 5.55 -19.58
N SER A 55 0.20 6.39 -19.35
CA SER A 55 0.68 7.40 -20.29
C SER A 55 2.17 7.28 -20.56
N ASP A 56 2.58 7.53 -21.80
CA ASP A 56 3.99 7.69 -22.16
C ASP A 56 4.63 8.94 -21.52
N ASN A 57 3.79 9.92 -21.17
CA ASN A 57 4.19 11.08 -20.41
C ASN A 57 4.01 10.77 -18.92
N TRP A 58 5.10 10.44 -18.25
CA TRP A 58 5.10 10.08 -16.82
C TRP A 58 4.42 11.12 -15.90
N PHE A 59 4.33 12.38 -16.34
CA PHE A 59 3.70 13.46 -15.58
C PHE A 59 2.17 13.31 -15.52
N ASP A 60 1.58 12.68 -16.53
CA ASP A 60 0.15 12.45 -16.68
C ASP A 60 -0.25 11.01 -16.29
N ASP A 61 0.66 10.27 -15.66
CA ASP A 61 0.47 8.86 -15.27
C ASP A 61 0.34 8.74 -13.74
N GLU A 62 -0.87 8.49 -13.25
CA GLU A 62 -1.14 8.30 -11.82
C GLU A 62 -0.40 7.09 -11.25
N GLY A 63 -0.22 6.03 -12.05
CA GLY A 63 0.55 4.84 -11.65
C GLY A 63 2.01 5.17 -11.38
N HIS A 64 2.60 6.07 -12.16
CA HIS A 64 3.96 6.55 -11.92
C HIS A 64 4.06 7.29 -10.58
N TRP A 65 3.17 8.24 -10.32
CA TRP A 65 3.17 8.99 -9.07
C TRP A 65 2.92 8.11 -7.86
N PHE A 66 1.98 7.17 -7.97
CA PHE A 66 1.72 6.20 -6.91
C PHE A 66 2.96 5.34 -6.63
N SER A 67 3.65 4.85 -7.67
CA SER A 67 4.86 4.05 -7.51
C SER A 67 5.98 4.84 -6.82
N LEU A 68 6.16 6.11 -7.17
CA LEU A 68 7.11 6.98 -6.49
C LEU A 68 6.76 7.18 -5.02
N ALA A 69 5.47 7.35 -4.70
CA ALA A 69 5.04 7.57 -3.32
C ALA A 69 5.30 6.37 -2.41
N VAL A 70 5.10 5.14 -2.91
CA VAL A 70 5.13 3.93 -2.06
C VAL A 70 6.36 3.06 -2.23
N ALA A 71 7.04 3.09 -3.38
CA ALA A 71 8.14 2.19 -3.68
C ALA A 71 9.48 2.87 -3.97
N SER A 72 9.60 4.20 -3.84
CA SER A 72 10.83 4.91 -4.16
C SER A 72 11.95 4.72 -3.13
N ALA A 73 11.65 4.28 -1.92
CA ALA A 73 12.66 3.99 -0.91
C ALA A 73 13.39 2.68 -1.22
N ALA A 74 14.71 2.64 -1.03
CA ALA A 74 15.52 1.44 -1.25
C ALA A 74 15.08 0.24 -0.40
N GLU A 75 14.46 0.49 0.75
CA GLU A 75 13.91 -0.51 1.68
C GLU A 75 12.39 -0.36 1.80
N SER A 76 11.69 -0.15 0.67
CA SER A 76 10.23 -0.08 0.68
C SER A 76 9.64 -1.40 1.19
N PRO A 77 8.66 -1.35 2.12
CA PRO A 77 7.93 -2.53 2.57
C PRO A 77 6.91 -3.03 1.52
N PHE A 78 6.81 -2.35 0.37
CA PHE A 78 5.86 -2.69 -0.69
C PHE A 78 6.55 -3.31 -1.89
N GLU A 79 5.86 -4.26 -2.51
CA GLU A 79 6.18 -4.83 -3.81
C GLU A 79 5.02 -4.52 -4.76
N LEU A 80 5.31 -3.79 -5.83
CA LEU A 80 4.28 -3.31 -6.76
C LEU A 80 4.20 -4.18 -8.01
N GLU A 81 2.99 -4.55 -8.38
CA GLU A 81 2.62 -5.07 -9.69
C GLU A 81 1.63 -4.08 -10.33
N THR A 82 1.81 -3.76 -11.60
CA THR A 82 0.89 -2.86 -12.32
C THR A 82 0.26 -3.58 -13.50
N LEU A 83 -1.07 -3.48 -13.61
CA LEU A 83 -1.86 -3.98 -14.72
C LEU A 83 -2.70 -2.85 -15.33
N THR A 84 -3.11 -3.05 -16.58
CA THR A 84 -4.20 -2.27 -17.17
C THR A 84 -5.55 -2.85 -16.74
N PRO A 85 -6.66 -2.10 -16.84
CA PRO A 85 -7.99 -2.61 -16.53
C PRO A 85 -8.33 -3.91 -17.27
N ASP A 86 -7.92 -4.04 -18.54
CA ASP A 86 -8.22 -5.20 -19.38
C ASP A 86 -7.53 -6.50 -18.90
N ASP A 87 -6.42 -6.38 -18.17
CA ASP A 87 -5.63 -7.51 -17.67
C ASP A 87 -6.04 -7.98 -16.27
N VAL A 88 -6.99 -7.30 -15.63
CA VAL A 88 -7.48 -7.66 -14.30
C VAL A 88 -8.11 -9.04 -14.29
N ASN A 89 -7.61 -9.91 -13.44
CA ASN A 89 -8.09 -11.28 -13.30
C ASN A 89 -7.97 -11.80 -11.86
N ASP A 90 -8.72 -12.86 -11.54
CA ASP A 90 -8.78 -13.45 -10.20
C ASP A 90 -7.39 -13.89 -9.67
N ALA A 91 -6.53 -14.42 -10.54
CA ALA A 91 -5.19 -14.86 -10.13
C ALA A 91 -4.29 -13.68 -9.72
N ALA A 92 -4.42 -12.52 -10.40
CA ALA A 92 -3.70 -11.30 -10.04
C ALA A 92 -4.17 -10.76 -8.68
N LEU A 93 -5.50 -10.74 -8.44
CA LEU A 93 -6.03 -10.27 -7.17
C LEU A 93 -5.55 -11.15 -6.00
N ARG A 94 -5.67 -12.47 -6.13
CA ARG A 94 -5.35 -13.43 -5.06
C ARG A 94 -3.88 -13.46 -4.63
N ARG A 95 -2.94 -13.08 -5.51
CA ARG A 95 -1.51 -13.05 -5.17
C ARG A 95 -1.07 -11.73 -4.53
N ASN A 96 -1.95 -10.74 -4.47
CA ASN A 96 -1.67 -9.43 -3.90
C ASN A 96 -2.49 -9.21 -2.62
N ASP A 97 -1.90 -8.47 -1.69
CA ASP A 97 -2.49 -8.19 -0.37
C ASP A 97 -3.37 -6.93 -0.42
N VAL A 98 -3.06 -6.02 -1.35
CA VAL A 98 -3.80 -4.78 -1.58
C VAL A 98 -4.03 -4.59 -3.08
N VAL A 99 -5.22 -4.17 -3.46
CA VAL A 99 -5.56 -3.74 -4.82
C VAL A 99 -5.79 -2.23 -4.81
N VAL A 100 -5.21 -1.54 -5.78
CA VAL A 100 -5.35 -0.08 -5.95
C VAL A 100 -5.91 0.20 -7.33
N LEU A 101 -7.06 0.87 -7.39
CA LEU A 101 -7.67 1.32 -8.63
C LEU A 101 -7.35 2.81 -8.82
N LEU A 102 -6.54 3.13 -9.83
CA LEU A 102 -6.16 4.50 -10.17
C LEU A 102 -6.89 4.92 -11.45
N ASN A 103 -7.79 5.89 -11.33
CA ASN A 103 -8.54 6.48 -12.46
C ASN A 103 -9.16 5.43 -13.41
N VAL A 104 -9.66 4.32 -12.86
CA VAL A 104 -10.24 3.23 -13.65
C VAL A 104 -11.65 3.63 -14.08
N GLY A 105 -11.82 3.98 -15.36
CA GLY A 105 -13.07 4.51 -15.88
C GLY A 105 -14.18 3.47 -16.00
N SER A 106 -13.82 2.21 -16.30
CA SER A 106 -14.78 1.11 -16.38
C SER A 106 -14.11 -0.24 -16.21
N LEU A 107 -14.84 -1.18 -15.63
CA LEU A 107 -14.54 -2.61 -15.55
C LEU A 107 -15.73 -3.37 -16.09
N ASP A 108 -15.51 -4.52 -16.67
CA ASP A 108 -16.61 -5.38 -17.05
C ASP A 108 -17.28 -6.04 -15.83
N ASN A 109 -18.40 -6.71 -16.03
CA ASN A 109 -19.15 -7.34 -14.94
C ASN A 109 -18.35 -8.46 -14.26
N GLN A 110 -17.50 -9.16 -14.98
CA GLN A 110 -16.68 -10.23 -14.42
C GLN A 110 -15.55 -9.64 -13.56
N GLN A 111 -14.87 -8.62 -14.06
CA GLN A 111 -13.82 -7.90 -13.35
C GLN A 111 -14.35 -7.24 -12.08
N THR A 112 -15.52 -6.58 -12.19
CA THR A 112 -16.21 -6.01 -11.02
C THR A 112 -16.52 -7.09 -9.99
N SER A 113 -17.09 -8.22 -10.40
CA SER A 113 -17.43 -9.31 -9.49
C SER A 113 -16.23 -9.87 -8.75
N ILE A 114 -15.11 -10.13 -9.42
CA ILE A 114 -13.91 -10.68 -8.76
C ILE A 114 -13.28 -9.69 -7.79
N ILE A 115 -13.36 -8.37 -8.05
CA ILE A 115 -12.89 -7.34 -7.10
C ILE A 115 -13.80 -7.28 -5.87
N VAL A 116 -15.13 -7.30 -6.07
CA VAL A 116 -16.09 -7.34 -4.96
C VAL A 116 -15.88 -8.58 -4.10
N ASP A 117 -15.70 -9.74 -4.73
CA ASP A 117 -15.43 -11.00 -4.02
C ASP A 117 -14.10 -10.96 -3.28
N TYR A 118 -13.05 -10.38 -3.88
CA TYR A 118 -11.75 -10.18 -3.24
C TYR A 118 -11.89 -9.38 -1.94
N VAL A 119 -12.61 -8.25 -1.97
CA VAL A 119 -12.82 -7.41 -0.77
C VAL A 119 -13.67 -8.14 0.27
N LYS A 120 -14.77 -8.81 -0.14
CA LYS A 120 -15.62 -9.59 0.76
C LYS A 120 -14.89 -10.74 1.45
N ASN A 121 -13.84 -11.26 0.81
CA ASN A 121 -12.97 -12.29 1.40
C ASN A 121 -11.80 -11.73 2.22
N GLY A 122 -11.79 -10.43 2.51
CA GLY A 122 -10.83 -9.78 3.39
C GLY A 122 -9.64 -9.11 2.68
N GLY A 123 -9.69 -8.99 1.35
CA GLY A 123 -8.70 -8.23 0.58
C GLY A 123 -8.86 -6.72 0.81
N ALA A 124 -7.74 -5.99 0.78
CA ALA A 124 -7.75 -4.55 0.92
C ALA A 124 -7.89 -3.87 -0.45
N LEU A 125 -8.76 -2.85 -0.54
CA LEU A 125 -9.00 -2.08 -1.75
C LEU A 125 -8.82 -0.58 -1.47
N LEU A 126 -7.98 0.07 -2.26
CA LEU A 126 -7.85 1.52 -2.34
C LEU A 126 -8.38 1.99 -3.69
N ILE A 127 -9.23 3.00 -3.70
CA ILE A 127 -9.77 3.60 -4.92
C ILE A 127 -9.39 5.07 -4.95
N ALA A 128 -8.71 5.48 -6.02
CA ALA A 128 -8.41 6.87 -6.34
C ALA A 128 -9.16 7.23 -7.63
N PRO A 129 -10.38 7.79 -7.53
CA PRO A 129 -11.15 8.18 -8.69
C PRO A 129 -10.51 9.39 -9.36
N GLY A 130 -10.50 9.40 -10.68
CA GLY A 130 -10.04 10.51 -11.53
C GLY A 130 -11.12 10.94 -12.51
N ASP A 131 -10.70 11.61 -13.57
CA ASP A 131 -11.59 12.21 -14.56
C ASP A 131 -12.27 11.19 -15.49
N ARG A 132 -11.77 9.96 -15.56
CA ARG A 132 -12.36 8.87 -16.35
C ARG A 132 -13.49 8.15 -15.63
N VAL A 133 -13.59 8.30 -14.30
CA VAL A 133 -14.59 7.58 -13.50
C VAL A 133 -15.97 8.22 -13.70
N ASN A 134 -16.94 7.39 -14.13
CA ASN A 134 -18.34 7.77 -14.15
C ASN A 134 -18.97 7.42 -12.80
N PRO A 135 -19.45 8.41 -12.01
CA PRO A 135 -19.99 8.17 -10.67
C PRO A 135 -21.18 7.21 -10.64
N ASP A 136 -22.10 7.33 -11.59
CA ASP A 136 -23.30 6.48 -11.63
C ASP A 136 -22.92 5.02 -11.84
N LEU A 137 -22.02 4.74 -12.80
CA LEU A 137 -21.54 3.40 -13.08
C LEU A 137 -20.77 2.84 -11.88
N PHE A 138 -19.86 3.64 -11.33
CA PHE A 138 -19.07 3.28 -10.15
C PHE A 138 -19.95 2.90 -8.96
N ASN A 139 -20.95 3.73 -8.66
CA ASN A 139 -21.86 3.51 -7.55
C ASN A 139 -22.68 2.22 -7.72
N VAL A 140 -23.08 1.88 -8.96
CA VAL A 140 -23.76 0.61 -9.24
C VAL A 140 -22.80 -0.58 -9.06
N GLN A 141 -21.57 -0.47 -9.54
CA GLN A 141 -20.61 -1.56 -9.53
C GLN A 141 -20.07 -1.89 -8.12
N PHE A 142 -19.85 -0.86 -7.30
CA PHE A 142 -19.13 -1.02 -6.04
C PHE A 142 -19.94 -0.71 -4.78
N GLN A 143 -21.25 -0.45 -4.88
CA GLN A 143 -22.14 -0.13 -3.76
C GLN A 143 -22.05 -1.08 -2.56
N GLU A 144 -21.67 -2.33 -2.79
CA GLU A 144 -21.62 -3.35 -1.74
C GLU A 144 -20.32 -3.31 -0.90
N ILE A 145 -19.30 -2.62 -1.40
CA ILE A 145 -17.96 -2.60 -0.78
C ILE A 145 -17.43 -1.19 -0.52
N THR A 146 -18.10 -0.15 -0.99
CA THR A 146 -17.70 1.23 -0.76
C THR A 146 -18.51 1.85 0.39
N PRO A 147 -17.86 2.63 1.27
CA PRO A 147 -18.53 3.25 2.42
C PRO A 147 -19.43 4.44 2.03
N ALA A 148 -19.24 5.00 0.84
CA ALA A 148 -19.97 6.16 0.32
C ALA A 148 -20.12 6.06 -1.20
N ALA A 149 -21.14 6.74 -1.73
CA ALA A 149 -21.31 6.95 -3.14
C ALA A 149 -20.41 8.10 -3.63
N LEU A 150 -20.00 8.03 -4.89
CA LEU A 150 -19.38 9.17 -5.57
C LEU A 150 -20.46 10.12 -6.07
N GLU A 151 -20.18 11.41 -5.97
CA GLU A 151 -20.96 12.48 -6.59
C GLU A 151 -20.27 12.98 -7.87
N GLU A 152 -20.93 13.88 -8.59
CA GLU A 152 -20.34 14.49 -9.76
C GLU A 152 -19.06 15.27 -9.39
N ARG A 153 -18.10 15.27 -10.31
CA ARG A 153 -16.86 16.00 -10.14
C ARG A 153 -17.14 17.51 -10.17
N GLU A 154 -16.78 18.19 -9.09
CA GLU A 154 -16.76 19.65 -9.08
C GLU A 154 -15.46 20.18 -9.65
N THR A 155 -15.56 21.17 -10.53
CA THR A 155 -14.42 21.92 -11.04
C THR A 155 -14.33 23.25 -10.29
N VAL A 156 -13.21 23.47 -9.63
CA VAL A 156 -12.90 24.75 -8.98
C VAL A 156 -12.01 25.59 -9.88
N ASP A 157 -12.23 26.92 -9.86
CA ASP A 157 -11.46 27.86 -10.71
C ASP A 157 -10.01 28.03 -10.25
N ASP A 158 -9.67 27.54 -9.06
CA ASP A 158 -8.34 27.59 -8.47
C ASP A 158 -7.97 26.20 -7.90
N TYR A 159 -6.81 26.05 -7.28
CA TYR A 159 -6.40 24.79 -6.68
C TYR A 159 -7.12 24.52 -5.36
N SER A 160 -7.38 23.25 -5.07
CA SER A 160 -7.86 22.78 -3.77
C SER A 160 -6.77 22.03 -3.04
N VAL A 161 -6.71 22.21 -1.73
CA VAL A 161 -5.76 21.51 -0.86
C VAL A 161 -6.52 20.79 0.26
N ILE A 162 -6.00 19.65 0.71
CA ILE A 162 -6.48 19.01 1.93
C ILE A 162 -6.02 19.88 3.11
N ALA A 163 -6.95 20.59 3.74
CA ALA A 163 -6.65 21.50 4.85
C ALA A 163 -6.56 20.77 6.18
N ASP A 164 -7.35 19.70 6.37
CA ASP A 164 -7.37 18.90 7.59
C ASP A 164 -7.94 17.52 7.32
N PHE A 165 -7.57 16.53 8.16
CA PHE A 165 -8.14 15.18 8.14
C PHE A 165 -8.07 14.57 9.54
N ASP A 166 -9.05 13.71 9.88
CA ASP A 166 -9.07 13.01 11.17
C ASP A 166 -8.03 11.87 11.18
N ARG A 167 -6.91 12.10 11.87
CA ARG A 167 -5.83 11.12 12.04
C ARG A 167 -6.19 9.94 12.94
N ARG A 168 -7.36 9.97 13.59
CA ARG A 168 -7.84 8.89 14.47
C ARG A 168 -8.82 7.98 13.78
N HIS A 169 -9.18 8.29 12.54
CA HIS A 169 -9.98 7.39 11.71
C HIS A 169 -9.12 6.17 11.36
N PRO A 170 -9.59 4.94 11.63
CA PRO A 170 -8.87 3.71 11.29
C PRO A 170 -8.69 3.56 9.78
#